data_a2f9d6f2fec6b4b56fd42a85e4810627
#
_entry.id   a2f9d6f2fec6b4b56fd42a85e4810627
#
_cell.length_a   1.000
_cell.length_b   1.000
_cell.length_c   1.000
_cell.angle_alpha   90.00
_cell.angle_beta   90.00
_cell.angle_gamma   90.00
#
_symmetry.space_group_name_H-M   'P 1'
#
loop_
_entity.id
_entity.type
_entity.pdbx_description
1 polymer ?
#
loop_
_entity_poly.entity_id
_entity_poly.type
_entity_poly.pdbx_seq_one_letter_code
_entity_poly.pdbx_strand_id
1 'polypeptide(L)'
;FKICNYSKKFFKCLYIADSLGSLKKSEIKNLVNEFKKNWPHDLGIHAHDNQSLALENTLYANKIGLNWLDSTITGMGRGPGNTKTEELIKFFINRNYGEKLALKKLLIKFSKLKRKYKWGTNYYYNLSGKYKIHPTYIQTMLSDPRYKKNDYMNAIKYLKNKAAKTFNPFTLLSAFNIYDFNKNLKSNNKDYTFKNKNYKQALILG
;
A
#
# COMPACT_ATOMS: atom_id res chain seq x y z
N PHE A 1 11.09 5.37 -20.05
CA PHE A 1 11.46 4.53 -21.22
C PHE A 1 12.95 4.24 -21.32
N LYS A 2 13.89 5.13 -20.92
CA LYS A 2 15.33 4.84 -20.87
C LYS A 2 15.62 3.60 -20.00
N ILE A 3 14.93 3.45 -18.87
CA ILE A 3 15.05 2.28 -17.98
C ILE A 3 14.64 0.99 -18.72
N CYS A 4 13.52 0.96 -19.43
CA CYS A 4 13.09 -0.22 -20.18
C CYS A 4 14.13 -0.64 -21.22
N ASN A 5 14.68 0.32 -21.96
CA ASN A 5 15.69 0.03 -23.00
C ASN A 5 16.99 -0.53 -22.44
N TYR A 6 17.39 -0.12 -21.23
CA TYR A 6 18.54 -0.70 -20.54
C TYR A 6 18.21 -2.05 -19.93
N SER A 7 17.08 -2.14 -19.22
CA SER A 7 16.68 -3.31 -18.41
C SER A 7 16.32 -4.53 -19.26
N LYS A 8 15.77 -4.35 -20.47
CA LYS A 8 15.41 -5.47 -21.36
C LYS A 8 16.54 -6.42 -21.74
N LYS A 9 17.79 -5.98 -21.59
CA LYS A 9 18.97 -6.81 -21.81
C LYS A 9 19.22 -7.80 -20.66
N PHE A 10 18.76 -7.50 -19.46
CA PHE A 10 19.08 -8.22 -18.23
C PHE A 10 17.88 -8.93 -17.61
N PHE A 11 16.67 -8.42 -17.82
CA PHE A 11 15.45 -8.91 -17.16
C PHE A 11 14.44 -9.46 -18.17
N LYS A 12 13.75 -10.51 -17.76
CA LYS A 12 12.71 -11.17 -18.58
C LYS A 12 11.28 -10.72 -18.22
N CYS A 13 11.11 -10.08 -17.07
CA CYS A 13 9.81 -9.58 -16.64
C CYS A 13 9.95 -8.18 -16.03
N LEU A 14 9.00 -7.30 -16.32
CA LEU A 14 8.86 -5.99 -15.72
C LEU A 14 7.51 -5.92 -14.99
N TYR A 15 7.52 -5.47 -13.74
CA TYR A 15 6.30 -5.34 -12.94
C TYR A 15 5.77 -3.91 -12.90
N ILE A 16 4.47 -3.77 -13.04
CA ILE A 16 3.72 -2.56 -12.72
C ILE A 16 3.32 -2.65 -11.25
N ALA A 17 3.91 -1.80 -10.40
CA ALA A 17 3.59 -1.75 -8.98
C ALA A 17 2.59 -0.63 -8.68
N ASP A 18 1.39 -0.98 -8.21
CA ASP A 18 0.41 -0.02 -7.69
C ASP A 18 0.74 0.38 -6.25
N SER A 19 1.81 1.14 -6.07
CA SER A 19 2.33 1.53 -4.74
C SER A 19 1.35 2.31 -3.88
N LEU A 20 0.34 2.94 -4.49
CA LEU A 20 -0.67 3.73 -3.79
C LEU A 20 -2.00 2.96 -3.63
N GLY A 21 -2.13 1.77 -4.23
CA GLY A 21 -3.38 1.01 -4.27
C GLY A 21 -4.54 1.82 -4.85
N SER A 22 -4.26 2.58 -5.91
CA SER A 22 -5.18 3.59 -6.45
C SER A 22 -5.40 3.49 -7.96
N LEU A 23 -4.73 2.57 -8.66
CA LEU A 23 -4.86 2.41 -10.10
C LEU A 23 -6.28 1.97 -10.47
N LYS A 24 -6.79 2.58 -11.53
CA LYS A 24 -8.02 2.18 -12.21
C LYS A 24 -7.68 1.31 -13.43
N LYS A 25 -8.62 0.50 -13.90
CA LYS A 25 -8.45 -0.35 -15.09
C LYS A 25 -7.96 0.44 -16.32
N SER A 26 -8.47 1.65 -16.54
CA SER A 26 -8.03 2.53 -17.62
C SER A 26 -6.56 2.93 -17.49
N GLU A 27 -6.11 3.26 -16.27
CA GLU A 27 -4.71 3.61 -15.99
C GLU A 27 -3.80 2.39 -16.21
N ILE A 28 -4.22 1.18 -15.75
CA ILE A 28 -3.49 -0.06 -16.00
C ILE A 28 -3.37 -0.32 -17.49
N LYS A 29 -4.47 -0.21 -18.26
CA LYS A 29 -4.47 -0.40 -19.72
C LYS A 29 -3.49 0.55 -20.41
N ASN A 30 -3.51 1.83 -20.04
CA ASN A 30 -2.61 2.82 -20.61
C ASN A 30 -1.14 2.50 -20.30
N LEU A 31 -0.81 2.14 -19.05
CA LEU A 31 0.54 1.73 -18.66
C LEU A 31 1.00 0.50 -19.45
N VAL A 32 0.16 -0.53 -19.57
CA VAL A 32 0.47 -1.75 -20.31
C VAL A 32 0.76 -1.42 -21.79
N ASN A 33 -0.08 -0.60 -22.41
CA ASN A 33 0.11 -0.19 -23.79
C ASN A 33 1.43 0.57 -23.97
N GLU A 34 1.77 1.46 -23.06
CA GLU A 34 3.03 2.22 -23.11
C GLU A 34 4.25 1.32 -22.89
N PHE A 35 4.19 0.38 -21.93
CA PHE A 35 5.29 -0.54 -21.69
C PHE A 35 5.50 -1.49 -22.87
N LYS A 36 4.43 -2.04 -23.46
CA LYS A 36 4.52 -2.95 -24.62
C LYS A 36 5.20 -2.34 -25.84
N LYS A 37 5.20 -1.02 -26.00
CA LYS A 37 5.94 -0.34 -27.08
C LYS A 37 7.46 -0.50 -26.97
N ASN A 38 8.00 -0.64 -25.75
CA ASN A 38 9.44 -0.58 -25.47
C ASN A 38 9.96 -1.81 -24.70
N TRP A 39 9.06 -2.69 -24.26
CA TRP A 39 9.39 -3.87 -23.46
C TRP A 39 8.92 -5.13 -24.19
N PRO A 40 9.85 -5.94 -24.77
CA PRO A 40 9.52 -7.10 -25.59
C PRO A 40 9.26 -8.38 -24.78
N HIS A 41 9.46 -8.35 -23.47
CA HIS A 41 9.34 -9.50 -22.59
C HIS A 41 8.04 -9.45 -21.77
N ASP A 42 7.92 -10.35 -20.80
CA ASP A 42 6.73 -10.44 -19.94
C ASP A 42 6.49 -9.19 -19.10
N LEU A 43 5.22 -8.94 -18.83
CA LEU A 43 4.77 -7.93 -17.89
C LEU A 43 4.05 -8.60 -16.72
N GLY A 44 4.26 -8.05 -15.52
CA GLY A 44 3.60 -8.44 -14.31
C GLY A 44 2.90 -7.28 -13.62
N ILE A 45 2.06 -7.61 -12.63
CA ILE A 45 1.40 -6.64 -11.76
C ILE A 45 1.59 -7.01 -10.29
N HIS A 46 1.93 -6.00 -9.48
CA HIS A 46 1.93 -6.04 -8.03
C HIS A 46 0.93 -5.00 -7.50
N ALA A 47 -0.24 -5.45 -7.06
CA ALA A 47 -1.33 -4.56 -6.67
C ALA A 47 -1.50 -4.53 -5.15
N HIS A 48 -1.49 -3.30 -4.57
CA HIS A 48 -1.85 -3.07 -3.17
C HIS A 48 -3.36 -2.89 -3.00
N ASP A 49 -3.88 -3.27 -1.84
CA ASP A 49 -5.32 -3.39 -1.59
C ASP A 49 -5.93 -2.20 -0.83
N ASN A 50 -5.39 -0.98 -1.02
CA ASN A 50 -5.87 0.21 -0.33
C ASN A 50 -7.38 0.42 -0.48
N GLN A 51 -7.88 0.28 -1.69
CA GLN A 51 -9.29 0.50 -2.05
C GLN A 51 -10.09 -0.79 -2.26
N SER A 52 -9.55 -1.94 -1.83
CA SER A 52 -10.13 -3.28 -2.09
C SER A 52 -10.24 -3.61 -3.59
N LEU A 53 -9.35 -3.05 -4.40
CA LEU A 53 -9.33 -3.24 -5.86
C LEU A 53 -8.19 -4.15 -6.33
N ALA A 54 -7.31 -4.62 -5.43
CA ALA A 54 -6.13 -5.39 -5.81
C ALA A 54 -6.47 -6.63 -6.63
N LEU A 55 -7.45 -7.43 -6.20
CA LEU A 55 -7.89 -8.63 -6.94
C LEU A 55 -8.45 -8.27 -8.30
N GLU A 56 -9.35 -7.30 -8.36
CA GLU A 56 -9.98 -6.86 -9.61
C GLU A 56 -8.96 -6.33 -10.62
N ASN A 57 -8.01 -5.53 -10.15
CA ASN A 57 -6.94 -4.98 -10.96
C ASN A 57 -5.98 -6.07 -11.46
N THR A 58 -5.65 -7.07 -10.61
CA THR A 58 -4.81 -8.20 -10.99
C THR A 58 -5.48 -9.06 -12.06
N LEU A 59 -6.76 -9.38 -11.90
CA LEU A 59 -7.53 -10.14 -12.89
C LEU A 59 -7.68 -9.37 -14.21
N TYR A 60 -7.92 -8.06 -14.13
CA TYR A 60 -7.98 -7.22 -15.31
C TYR A 60 -6.64 -7.16 -16.04
N ALA A 61 -5.53 -7.01 -15.32
CA ALA A 61 -4.18 -7.04 -15.88
C ALA A 61 -3.91 -8.34 -16.65
N ASN A 62 -4.28 -9.48 -16.07
CA ASN A 62 -4.19 -10.78 -16.77
C ASN A 62 -5.02 -10.80 -18.06
N LYS A 63 -6.27 -10.31 -17.99
CA LYS A 63 -7.15 -10.24 -19.16
C LYS A 63 -6.55 -9.45 -20.33
N ILE A 64 -5.74 -8.43 -20.07
CA ILE A 64 -5.08 -7.59 -21.08
C ILE A 64 -3.65 -8.04 -21.41
N GLY A 65 -3.26 -9.23 -20.93
CA GLY A 65 -2.05 -9.95 -21.35
C GLY A 65 -0.83 -9.75 -20.45
N LEU A 66 -1.02 -9.51 -19.14
CA LEU A 66 0.05 -9.66 -18.15
C LEU A 66 0.08 -11.11 -17.66
N ASN A 67 1.26 -11.74 -17.71
CA ASN A 67 1.42 -13.15 -17.38
C ASN A 67 1.88 -13.40 -15.95
N TRP A 68 2.45 -12.39 -15.28
CA TRP A 68 2.95 -12.48 -13.92
C TRP A 68 2.06 -11.71 -12.96
N LEU A 69 1.48 -12.43 -11.99
CA LEU A 69 0.46 -11.90 -11.08
C LEU A 69 0.91 -12.13 -9.64
N ASP A 70 1.27 -11.06 -8.94
CA ASP A 70 1.67 -11.18 -7.55
C ASP A 70 0.46 -11.30 -6.62
N SER A 71 0.58 -12.21 -5.66
CA SER A 71 -0.41 -12.37 -4.59
C SER A 71 0.22 -12.95 -3.34
N THR A 72 -0.44 -12.76 -2.21
CA THR A 72 0.00 -13.29 -0.91
C THR A 72 -1.15 -13.92 -0.15
N ILE A 73 -0.86 -14.93 0.67
CA ILE A 73 -1.88 -15.59 1.50
C ILE A 73 -2.49 -14.56 2.46
N THR A 74 -3.83 -14.49 2.49
CA THR A 74 -4.63 -13.50 3.24
C THR A 74 -4.32 -12.04 2.89
N GLY A 75 -3.68 -11.79 1.75
CA GLY A 75 -3.20 -10.47 1.36
C GLY A 75 -2.07 -9.96 2.24
N MET A 76 -1.20 -10.86 2.79
CA MET A 76 -0.11 -10.47 3.65
C MET A 76 0.81 -9.46 2.98
N GLY A 77 1.02 -8.33 3.63
CA GLY A 77 1.87 -7.27 3.16
C GLY A 77 1.86 -6.08 4.11
N ARG A 78 2.67 -5.08 3.83
CA ARG A 78 2.70 -3.86 4.62
C ARG A 78 1.39 -3.08 4.47
N GLY A 79 0.88 -2.56 5.57
CA GLY A 79 -0.27 -1.66 5.58
C GLY A 79 -1.55 -2.29 5.01
N PRO A 80 -2.05 -1.82 3.85
CA PRO A 80 -3.32 -2.28 3.29
C PRO A 80 -3.28 -3.73 2.78
N GLY A 81 -2.08 -4.30 2.61
CA GLY A 81 -1.89 -5.63 2.05
C GLY A 81 -1.96 -5.65 0.52
N ASN A 82 -1.95 -6.86 -0.02
CA ASN A 82 -1.83 -7.17 -1.44
C ASN A 82 -3.04 -7.97 -1.96
N THR A 83 -3.04 -8.30 -3.23
CA THR A 83 -3.95 -9.29 -3.82
C THR A 83 -3.90 -10.59 -3.01
N LYS A 84 -5.06 -11.14 -2.68
CA LYS A 84 -5.16 -12.38 -1.88
C LYS A 84 -5.01 -13.60 -2.77
N THR A 85 -4.03 -14.47 -2.45
CA THR A 85 -3.80 -15.69 -3.21
C THR A 85 -5.02 -16.60 -3.21
N GLU A 86 -5.68 -16.78 -2.07
CA GLU A 86 -6.86 -17.63 -1.92
C GLU A 86 -8.06 -17.17 -2.76
N GLU A 87 -8.13 -15.89 -3.11
CA GLU A 87 -9.16 -15.37 -4.00
C GLU A 87 -8.72 -15.47 -5.47
N LEU A 88 -7.46 -15.14 -5.75
CA LEU A 88 -6.91 -15.14 -7.11
C LEU A 88 -6.92 -16.54 -7.73
N ILE A 89 -6.49 -17.57 -7.00
CA ILE A 89 -6.41 -18.93 -7.52
C ILE A 89 -7.76 -19.55 -7.87
N LYS A 90 -8.89 -19.02 -7.36
CA LYS A 90 -10.22 -19.47 -7.76
C LYS A 90 -10.48 -19.31 -9.26
N PHE A 91 -9.80 -18.39 -9.90
CA PHE A 91 -9.97 -18.07 -11.31
C PHE A 91 -9.08 -18.91 -12.25
N PHE A 92 -8.01 -19.53 -11.71
CA PHE A 92 -7.00 -20.17 -12.55
C PHE A 92 -6.85 -21.68 -12.31
N ILE A 93 -7.28 -22.20 -11.17
CA ILE A 93 -6.95 -23.56 -10.77
C ILE A 93 -8.22 -24.40 -10.52
N ASN A 94 -8.39 -25.48 -11.27
CA ASN A 94 -9.27 -26.58 -10.91
C ASN A 94 -8.57 -27.41 -9.82
N ARG A 95 -8.82 -27.05 -8.55
CA ARG A 95 -8.11 -27.60 -7.40
C ARG A 95 -8.60 -28.99 -7.05
N ASN A 96 -7.67 -29.92 -6.92
CA ASN A 96 -7.93 -31.23 -6.32
C ASN A 96 -8.11 -31.10 -4.77
N TYR A 97 -8.48 -32.21 -4.13
CA TYR A 97 -8.71 -32.23 -2.68
C TYR A 97 -7.46 -31.86 -1.87
N GLY A 98 -6.29 -32.35 -2.26
CA GLY A 98 -5.01 -32.08 -1.59
C GLY A 98 -4.65 -30.57 -1.59
N GLU A 99 -4.83 -29.91 -2.73
CA GLU A 99 -4.59 -28.45 -2.85
C GLU A 99 -5.55 -27.65 -1.98
N LYS A 100 -6.83 -28.04 -1.93
CA LYS A 100 -7.83 -27.40 -1.04
C LYS A 100 -7.44 -27.55 0.42
N LEU A 101 -6.98 -28.73 0.83
CA LEU A 101 -6.56 -28.99 2.21
C LEU A 101 -5.30 -28.19 2.57
N ALA A 102 -4.30 -28.13 1.69
CA ALA A 102 -3.09 -27.34 1.87
C ALA A 102 -3.42 -25.85 2.03
N LEU A 103 -4.28 -25.30 1.14
CA LEU A 103 -4.73 -23.93 1.23
C LEU A 103 -5.46 -23.65 2.55
N LYS A 104 -6.34 -24.55 3.00
CA LYS A 104 -7.04 -24.41 4.29
C LYS A 104 -6.07 -24.32 5.47
N LYS A 105 -5.03 -25.17 5.51
CA LYS A 105 -3.98 -25.15 6.55
C LYS A 105 -3.23 -23.81 6.54
N LEU A 106 -2.84 -23.32 5.35
CA LEU A 106 -2.18 -22.03 5.20
C LEU A 106 -3.09 -20.88 5.69
N LEU A 107 -4.36 -20.85 5.30
CA LEU A 107 -5.30 -19.82 5.73
C LEU A 107 -5.46 -19.76 7.25
N ILE A 108 -5.55 -20.92 7.92
CA ILE A 108 -5.62 -20.98 9.39
C ILE A 108 -4.38 -20.34 10.01
N LYS A 109 -3.17 -20.71 9.53
CA LYS A 109 -1.90 -20.18 10.03
C LYS A 109 -1.79 -18.68 9.79
N PHE A 110 -2.02 -18.24 8.56
CA PHE A 110 -1.88 -16.82 8.17
C PHE A 110 -2.98 -15.92 8.76
N SER A 111 -4.17 -16.44 9.03
CA SER A 111 -5.22 -15.70 9.75
C SER A 111 -4.82 -15.36 11.19
N LYS A 112 -4.07 -16.24 11.86
CA LYS A 112 -3.50 -15.94 13.19
C LYS A 112 -2.45 -14.83 13.10
N LEU A 113 -1.56 -14.90 12.10
CA LEU A 113 -0.55 -13.86 11.85
C LEU A 113 -1.21 -12.53 11.49
N LYS A 114 -2.25 -12.55 10.64
CA LYS A 114 -3.00 -11.35 10.27
C LYS A 114 -3.59 -10.63 11.49
N ARG A 115 -4.16 -11.38 12.43
CA ARG A 115 -4.66 -10.80 13.69
C ARG A 115 -3.55 -10.17 14.53
N LYS A 116 -2.36 -10.82 14.57
CA LYS A 116 -1.21 -10.32 15.33
C LYS A 116 -0.62 -9.05 14.71
N TYR A 117 -0.38 -9.06 13.41
CA TYR A 117 0.34 -7.99 12.69
C TYR A 117 -0.57 -6.98 11.99
N LYS A 118 -1.88 -7.21 11.97
CA LYS A 118 -2.92 -6.26 11.55
C LYS A 118 -2.77 -5.71 10.13
N TRP A 119 -2.30 -6.52 9.16
CA TRP A 119 -2.33 -6.09 7.76
C TRP A 119 -3.73 -6.21 7.15
N GLY A 120 -3.96 -5.44 6.12
CA GLY A 120 -5.20 -5.39 5.36
C GLY A 120 -5.80 -3.99 5.30
N THR A 121 -6.67 -3.78 4.32
CA THR A 121 -7.30 -2.48 4.13
C THR A 121 -8.27 -2.13 5.27
N ASN A 122 -8.44 -0.84 5.47
CA ASN A 122 -9.40 -0.23 6.37
C ASN A 122 -9.82 1.14 5.84
N TYR A 123 -10.72 1.81 6.54
CA TYR A 123 -11.22 3.12 6.15
C TYR A 123 -10.12 4.14 5.81
N TYR A 124 -9.05 4.22 6.60
CA TYR A 124 -7.97 5.19 6.39
C TYR A 124 -7.09 4.82 5.20
N TYR A 125 -6.81 3.53 4.98
CA TYR A 125 -6.11 3.07 3.78
C TYR A 125 -6.96 3.31 2.52
N ASN A 126 -8.28 3.13 2.60
CA ASN A 126 -9.17 3.46 1.49
C ASN A 126 -9.08 4.95 1.13
N LEU A 127 -9.12 5.84 2.13
CA LEU A 127 -8.92 7.27 1.91
C LEU A 127 -7.54 7.59 1.32
N SER A 128 -6.47 6.90 1.78
CA SER A 128 -5.13 7.13 1.22
C SER A 128 -5.07 6.77 -0.26
N GLY A 129 -5.63 5.64 -0.66
CA GLY A 129 -5.74 5.27 -2.07
C GLY A 129 -6.58 6.28 -2.86
N LYS A 130 -7.77 6.65 -2.36
CA LYS A 130 -8.65 7.64 -2.99
C LYS A 130 -7.97 8.98 -3.25
N TYR A 131 -7.15 9.44 -2.31
CA TYR A 131 -6.45 10.74 -2.40
C TYR A 131 -5.01 10.63 -2.91
N LYS A 132 -4.58 9.43 -3.34
CA LYS A 132 -3.21 9.14 -3.80
C LYS A 132 -2.15 9.56 -2.77
N ILE A 133 -2.42 9.31 -1.48
CA ILE A 133 -1.50 9.51 -0.37
C ILE A 133 -0.72 8.22 -0.15
N HIS A 134 0.60 8.31 0.03
CA HIS A 134 1.44 7.14 0.28
C HIS A 134 1.02 6.37 1.54
N PRO A 135 0.77 5.04 1.47
CA PRO A 135 0.16 4.28 2.57
C PRO A 135 1.01 4.25 3.85
N THR A 136 2.31 4.50 3.78
CA THR A 136 3.17 4.59 4.96
C THR A 136 2.74 5.69 5.93
N TYR A 137 2.17 6.79 5.45
CA TYR A 137 1.60 7.82 6.34
C TYR A 137 0.53 7.23 7.25
N ILE A 138 -0.40 6.48 6.67
CA ILE A 138 -1.48 5.82 7.42
C ILE A 138 -0.91 4.77 8.37
N GLN A 139 0.03 3.95 7.90
CA GLN A 139 0.65 2.93 8.72
C GLN A 139 1.34 3.53 9.96
N THR A 140 2.12 4.60 9.77
CA THR A 140 2.80 5.29 10.87
C THR A 140 1.82 5.86 11.87
N MET A 141 0.75 6.52 11.39
CA MET A 141 -0.30 7.06 12.27
C MET A 141 -0.99 5.97 13.08
N LEU A 142 -1.38 4.86 12.45
CA LEU A 142 -2.09 3.77 13.10
C LEU A 142 -1.22 2.97 14.09
N SER A 143 0.10 3.00 13.93
CA SER A 143 1.04 2.33 14.85
C SER A 143 1.40 3.17 16.08
N ASP A 144 1.07 4.45 16.08
CA ASP A 144 1.39 5.36 17.17
C ASP A 144 0.15 5.60 18.07
N PRO A 145 0.13 5.09 19.32
CA PRO A 145 -1.03 5.17 20.18
C PRO A 145 -1.39 6.59 20.66
N ARG A 146 -0.50 7.57 20.40
CA ARG A 146 -0.75 8.97 20.75
C ARG A 146 -1.82 9.60 19.87
N TYR A 147 -2.03 9.11 18.66
CA TYR A 147 -2.98 9.66 17.70
C TYR A 147 -4.35 9.00 17.80
N LYS A 148 -5.39 9.81 17.71
CA LYS A 148 -6.80 9.40 17.79
C LYS A 148 -7.48 9.56 16.43
N LYS A 149 -8.71 9.07 16.32
CA LYS A 149 -9.51 9.12 15.08
C LYS A 149 -9.59 10.51 14.44
N ASN A 150 -9.75 11.56 15.25
CA ASN A 150 -9.81 12.93 14.75
C ASN A 150 -8.46 13.40 14.20
N ASP A 151 -7.36 12.97 14.81
CA ASP A 151 -6.01 13.31 14.35
C ASP A 151 -5.73 12.70 12.99
N TYR A 152 -6.15 11.44 12.77
CA TYR A 152 -6.01 10.77 11.46
C TYR A 152 -6.74 11.52 10.36
N MET A 153 -7.97 11.97 10.59
CA MET A 153 -8.76 12.66 9.57
C MET A 153 -8.17 14.02 9.22
N ASN A 154 -7.70 14.77 10.21
CA ASN A 154 -7.04 16.05 9.99
C ASN A 154 -5.71 15.90 9.24
N ALA A 155 -4.90 14.91 9.63
CA ALA A 155 -3.65 14.61 8.92
C ALA A 155 -3.90 14.17 7.47
N ILE A 156 -4.89 13.32 7.21
CA ILE A 156 -5.26 12.90 5.84
C ILE A 156 -5.70 14.11 5.02
N LYS A 157 -6.48 15.04 5.58
CA LYS A 157 -6.87 16.29 4.89
C LYS A 157 -5.65 17.14 4.53
N TYR A 158 -4.71 17.29 5.45
CA TYR A 158 -3.46 18.01 5.19
C TYR A 158 -2.61 17.33 4.11
N LEU A 159 -2.39 16.00 4.23
CA LEU A 159 -1.61 15.21 3.28
C LEU A 159 -2.21 15.22 1.88
N LYS A 160 -3.54 15.20 1.76
CA LYS A 160 -4.25 15.37 0.49
C LYS A 160 -3.90 16.71 -0.16
N ASN A 161 -3.95 17.81 0.59
CA ASN A 161 -3.65 19.15 0.09
C ASN A 161 -2.18 19.30 -0.32
N LYS A 162 -1.28 18.55 0.31
CA LYS A 162 0.16 18.49 -0.05
C LYS A 162 0.48 17.51 -1.17
N ALA A 163 -0.52 16.81 -1.74
CA ALA A 163 -0.33 15.76 -2.74
C ALA A 163 0.75 14.73 -2.35
N ALA A 164 0.68 14.22 -1.11
CA ALA A 164 1.72 13.42 -0.45
C ALA A 164 1.86 12.01 -1.03
N LYS A 165 2.24 11.88 -2.31
CA LYS A 165 2.39 10.62 -3.06
C LYS A 165 3.63 9.83 -2.67
N THR A 166 4.65 10.49 -2.13
CA THR A 166 5.87 9.90 -1.58
C THR A 166 5.92 10.14 -0.08
N PHE A 167 6.45 9.16 0.67
CA PHE A 167 6.55 9.29 2.12
C PHE A 167 7.70 10.23 2.51
N ASN A 168 7.38 11.22 3.36
CA ASN A 168 8.35 12.09 4.00
C ASN A 168 7.95 12.27 5.47
N PRO A 169 8.78 11.87 6.45
CA PRO A 169 8.46 11.97 7.86
C PRO A 169 8.22 13.42 8.34
N PHE A 170 8.93 14.40 7.76
CA PHE A 170 8.71 15.80 8.10
C PHE A 170 7.34 16.32 7.65
N THR A 171 6.83 15.83 6.51
CA THR A 171 5.47 16.16 6.06
C THR A 171 4.44 15.57 7.03
N LEU A 172 4.69 14.40 7.61
CA LEU A 172 3.82 13.81 8.62
C LEU A 172 3.85 14.64 9.93
N LEU A 173 5.04 15.01 10.40
CA LEU A 173 5.18 15.87 11.58
C LEU A 173 4.45 17.21 11.38
N SER A 174 4.57 17.83 10.20
CA SER A 174 3.86 19.08 9.89
C SER A 174 2.34 18.91 9.92
N ALA A 175 1.82 17.73 9.51
CA ALA A 175 0.39 17.43 9.55
C ALA A 175 -0.16 17.44 10.99
N PHE A 176 0.64 17.05 11.98
CA PHE A 176 0.27 17.04 13.38
C PHE A 176 0.58 18.35 14.10
N ASN A 177 1.69 19.01 13.78
CA ASN A 177 2.07 20.29 14.39
C ASN A 177 1.05 21.40 14.12
N ILE A 178 0.48 21.45 12.92
CA ILE A 178 -0.60 22.41 12.59
C ILE A 178 -1.84 22.17 13.47
N TYR A 179 -2.12 20.89 13.77
CA TYR A 179 -3.26 20.55 14.61
C TYR A 179 -3.01 20.89 16.10
N ASP A 180 -1.84 20.61 16.62
CA ASP A 180 -1.44 20.93 18.00
C ASP A 180 -1.36 22.45 18.22
N PHE A 181 -0.86 23.18 17.24
CA PHE A 181 -0.84 24.65 17.29
C PHE A 181 -2.25 25.25 17.41
N ASN A 182 -3.19 24.74 16.62
CA ASN A 182 -4.60 25.18 16.70
C ASN A 182 -5.33 24.73 17.96
N LYS A 183 -4.93 23.61 18.57
CA LYS A 183 -5.46 23.14 19.86
C LYS A 183 -4.96 24.00 21.02
N ASN A 184 -3.67 24.36 20.99
CA ASN A 184 -3.05 25.19 22.02
C ASN A 184 -3.52 26.66 21.99
N LEU A 185 -3.95 27.16 20.84
CA LEU A 185 -4.61 28.48 20.75
C LEU A 185 -6.00 28.52 21.40
N LYS A 186 -6.63 27.34 21.61
CA LYS A 186 -7.94 27.22 22.28
C LYS A 186 -7.87 26.83 23.76
N SER A 187 -6.71 26.42 24.27
CA SER A 187 -6.47 26.11 25.67
C SER A 187 -5.42 27.06 26.25
N ASN A 188 -5.89 27.96 27.13
CA ASN A 188 -5.08 28.95 27.86
C ASN A 188 -3.75 28.42 28.40
N ASN A 189 -2.70 29.20 28.12
CA ASN A 189 -1.47 29.37 28.91
C ASN A 189 -1.10 28.24 29.89
N LYS A 190 -0.29 27.29 29.41
CA LYS A 190 0.72 26.60 30.25
C LYS A 190 1.98 26.37 29.39
N ASP A 191 3.07 26.95 29.88
CA ASP A 191 4.40 26.82 29.34
C ASP A 191 4.83 25.36 29.20
N TYR A 192 5.10 24.92 27.96
CA TYR A 192 5.75 23.64 27.69
C TYR A 192 7.23 23.86 27.41
N THR A 193 8.07 23.62 28.40
CA THR A 193 9.51 23.44 28.20
C THR A 193 9.75 22.12 27.46
N PHE A 194 10.36 22.20 26.27
CA PHE A 194 10.84 21.05 25.51
C PHE A 194 11.96 20.35 26.29
N LYS A 195 11.68 19.16 26.85
CA LYS A 195 12.75 18.25 27.27
C LYS A 195 13.23 17.47 26.05
N ASN A 196 14.44 17.81 25.58
CA ASN A 196 15.18 17.03 24.58
C ASN A 196 15.30 15.57 25.02
N LYS A 197 14.56 14.66 24.37
CA LYS A 197 14.86 13.24 24.40
C LYS A 197 15.62 12.89 23.12
N ASN A 198 16.88 12.51 23.29
CA ASN A 198 17.75 11.99 22.23
C ASN A 198 17.10 10.74 21.60
N TYR A 199 16.58 10.87 20.39
CA TYR A 199 16.19 9.74 19.57
C TYR A 199 17.42 9.25 18.79
N LYS A 200 17.96 8.09 19.15
CA LYS A 200 18.87 7.36 18.26
C LYS A 200 18.02 6.86 17.09
N GLN A 201 18.24 7.44 15.93
CA GLN A 201 17.62 7.00 14.68
C GLN A 201 18.31 5.72 14.22
N ALA A 202 17.55 4.62 14.13
CA ALA A 202 17.93 3.48 13.32
C ALA A 202 17.39 3.72 11.91
N LEU A 203 18.29 3.99 10.97
CA LEU A 203 17.99 4.08 9.54
C LEU A 203 17.93 2.64 9.02
N ILE A 204 16.73 2.13 8.76
CA ILE A 204 16.55 0.87 8.01
C ILE A 204 16.31 1.27 6.56
N LEU A 205 17.33 1.07 5.74
CA LEU A 205 17.24 1.12 4.29
C LEU A 205 16.61 -0.20 3.82
N GLY A 206 15.43 -0.12 3.17
CA GLY A 206 14.76 -1.20 2.46
C GLY A 206 14.28 -0.70 1.12
#